data_a11a6a0100cce427baf82a41b5964b14
#
_entry.id   a11a6a0100cce427baf82a41b5964b14
#
_cell.length_a   1.000
_cell.length_b   1.000
_cell.length_c   1.000
_cell.angle_alpha   90.00
_cell.angle_beta   90.00
_cell.angle_gamma   90.00
#
_symmetry.space_group_name_H-M   'P 1'
#
loop_
_entity.id
_entity.type
_entity.pdbx_description
1 polymer ?
#
loop_
_entity_poly.entity_id
_entity_poly.type
_entity_poly.pdbx_seq_one_letter_code
_entity_poly.pdbx_strand_id
1 'polypeptide(L)'
;MLNPHGRAFRVMLGAQSMVSSLAVDMSLPALPAITASLHTDPARAQLTIGFYLLGYASGQLFYGPLSDRFGRRPMLLIGLAIYTLCGFLCAFAPTIDVLIAVRLVQGFGGAVGVVVTRAAARDHFGGRELAQMMSSITAVQAFGPLVAPVLGGILATHFDWHIIFLVQGCFAALMLISTWAGFAESIKQRDVHAIRPARLLANYWTFFANPRCIGFALVSSCVFTG
;
A
#
# COMPACT_ATOMS: atom_id res chain seq x y z
N MET A 1 -10.74 -18.74 -9.74
CA MET A 1 -10.68 -17.30 -10.02
C MET A 1 -12.00 -16.66 -9.63
N LEU A 2 -11.97 -15.51 -8.99
CA LEU A 2 -13.16 -14.80 -8.54
C LEU A 2 -13.87 -14.12 -9.72
N ASN A 3 -15.21 -14.08 -9.69
CA ASN A 3 -15.97 -13.31 -10.66
C ASN A 3 -15.75 -11.80 -10.39
N PRO A 4 -15.28 -11.01 -11.39
CA PRO A 4 -15.04 -9.58 -11.23
C PRO A 4 -16.26 -8.79 -10.73
N HIS A 5 -17.48 -9.17 -11.13
CA HIS A 5 -18.73 -8.55 -10.68
C HIS A 5 -19.21 -9.06 -9.31
N GLY A 6 -18.53 -10.03 -8.71
CA GLY A 6 -18.89 -10.62 -7.41
C GLY A 6 -18.51 -9.74 -6.22
N ARG A 7 -19.23 -9.90 -5.11
CA ARG A 7 -18.93 -9.21 -3.83
C ARG A 7 -17.53 -9.55 -3.31
N ALA A 8 -17.10 -10.81 -3.44
CA ALA A 8 -15.78 -11.28 -2.99
C ALA A 8 -14.62 -10.54 -3.69
N PHE A 9 -14.72 -10.27 -4.99
CA PHE A 9 -13.72 -9.52 -5.73
C PHE A 9 -13.62 -8.07 -5.24
N ARG A 10 -14.76 -7.41 -4.97
CA ARG A 10 -14.79 -6.04 -4.43
C ARG A 10 -14.15 -5.95 -3.05
N VAL A 11 -14.49 -6.88 -2.16
CA VAL A 11 -13.90 -6.96 -0.81
C VAL A 11 -12.40 -7.23 -0.88
N MET A 12 -11.95 -8.12 -1.76
CA MET A 12 -10.54 -8.42 -1.96
C MET A 12 -9.75 -7.17 -2.40
N LEU A 13 -10.22 -6.43 -3.41
CA LEU A 13 -9.55 -5.21 -3.86
C LEU A 13 -9.55 -4.11 -2.78
N GLY A 14 -10.65 -3.97 -2.04
CA GLY A 14 -10.73 -3.05 -0.91
C GLY A 14 -9.75 -3.42 0.20
N ALA A 15 -9.70 -4.68 0.60
CA ALA A 15 -8.78 -5.17 1.63
C ALA A 15 -7.30 -5.02 1.24
N GLN A 16 -6.96 -5.26 -0.05
CA GLN A 16 -5.61 -4.99 -0.56
C GLN A 16 -5.23 -3.52 -0.45
N SER A 17 -6.18 -2.60 -0.65
CA SER A 17 -5.94 -1.16 -0.50
C SER A 17 -5.71 -0.73 0.95
N MET A 18 -6.19 -1.50 1.94
CA MET A 18 -5.98 -1.22 3.37
C MET A 18 -4.59 -1.59 3.86
N VAL A 19 -3.84 -2.44 3.16
CA VAL A 19 -2.52 -2.95 3.62
C VAL A 19 -1.61 -1.81 4.07
N SER A 20 -1.57 -0.72 3.32
CA SER A 20 -0.68 0.41 3.62
C SER A 20 -1.18 1.30 4.76
N SER A 21 -2.49 1.53 4.88
CA SER A 21 -3.06 2.29 5.99
C SER A 21 -2.83 1.57 7.31
N LEU A 22 -3.06 0.25 7.33
CA LEU A 22 -2.78 -0.56 8.52
C LEU A 22 -1.32 -0.47 8.96
N ALA A 23 -0.37 -0.39 8.01
CA ALA A 23 1.05 -0.31 8.33
C ALA A 23 1.44 0.95 9.08
N VAL A 24 0.86 2.10 8.74
CA VAL A 24 1.15 3.38 9.38
C VAL A 24 0.40 3.48 10.70
N ASP A 25 -0.91 3.31 10.65
CA ASP A 25 -1.81 3.64 11.76
C ASP A 25 -1.65 2.68 12.95
N MET A 26 -1.36 1.39 12.69
CA MET A 26 -1.07 0.42 13.77
C MET A 26 0.31 0.64 14.41
N SER A 27 1.26 1.23 13.67
CA SER A 27 2.62 1.44 14.19
C SER A 27 2.74 2.68 15.08
N LEU A 28 1.84 3.67 14.94
CA LEU A 28 1.87 4.91 15.72
C LEU A 28 1.87 4.69 17.24
N PRO A 29 0.92 3.91 17.82
CA PRO A 29 0.90 3.66 19.25
C PRO A 29 2.08 2.80 19.75
N ALA A 30 2.79 2.12 18.86
CA ALA A 30 3.96 1.30 19.22
C ALA A 30 5.27 2.08 19.31
N LEU A 31 5.34 3.32 18.82
CA LEU A 31 6.59 4.12 18.81
C LEU A 31 7.27 4.23 20.18
N PRO A 32 6.57 4.49 21.30
CA PRO A 32 7.20 4.53 22.60
C PRO A 32 7.85 3.19 23.00
N ALA A 33 7.18 2.06 22.72
CA ALA A 33 7.70 0.72 23.00
C ALA A 33 8.94 0.40 22.14
N ILE A 34 8.92 0.78 20.84
CA ILE A 34 10.08 0.66 19.94
C ILE A 34 11.26 1.49 20.45
N THR A 35 11.01 2.73 20.88
CA THR A 35 12.03 3.64 21.44
C THR A 35 12.71 3.02 22.66
N ALA A 36 11.93 2.49 23.60
CA ALA A 36 12.43 1.86 24.80
C ALA A 36 13.19 0.57 24.52
N SER A 37 12.62 -0.31 23.68
CA SER A 37 13.16 -1.63 23.37
C SER A 37 14.47 -1.57 22.57
N LEU A 38 14.56 -0.68 21.59
CA LEU A 38 15.75 -0.53 20.74
C LEU A 38 16.74 0.54 21.27
N HIS A 39 16.52 1.04 22.49
CA HIS A 39 17.39 2.04 23.14
C HIS A 39 17.74 3.22 22.22
N THR A 40 16.73 3.83 21.60
CA THR A 40 16.87 4.88 20.59
C THR A 40 16.10 6.14 20.97
N ASP A 41 16.31 7.22 20.21
CA ASP A 41 15.57 8.46 20.39
C ASP A 41 14.18 8.39 19.76
N PRO A 42 13.17 9.09 20.33
CA PRO A 42 11.84 9.19 19.74
C PRO A 42 11.85 9.70 18.28
N ALA A 43 12.76 10.64 17.97
CA ALA A 43 12.94 11.15 16.61
C ALA A 43 13.38 10.04 15.63
N ARG A 44 14.31 9.17 16.04
CA ARG A 44 14.73 8.04 15.20
C ARG A 44 13.63 6.98 15.06
N ALA A 45 12.89 6.71 16.12
CA ALA A 45 11.72 5.80 16.03
C ALA A 45 10.68 6.34 15.04
N GLN A 46 10.42 7.65 15.00
CA GLN A 46 9.51 8.30 14.07
C GLN A 46 9.98 8.18 12.60
N LEU A 47 11.28 8.11 12.34
CA LEU A 47 11.83 7.87 11.00
C LEU A 47 11.34 6.54 10.39
N THR A 48 10.95 5.55 11.20
CA THR A 48 10.38 4.30 10.71
C THR A 48 9.10 4.54 9.89
N ILE A 49 8.28 5.50 10.33
CA ILE A 49 7.08 5.91 9.60
C ILE A 49 7.46 6.78 8.39
N GLY A 50 8.37 7.73 8.57
CA GLY A 50 8.83 8.60 7.48
C GLY A 50 9.42 7.82 6.31
N PHE A 51 10.28 6.85 6.58
CA PHE A 51 10.89 6.01 5.55
C PHE A 51 9.87 5.04 4.91
N TYR A 52 8.91 4.54 5.69
CA TYR A 52 7.79 3.79 5.12
C TYR A 52 7.01 4.63 4.11
N LEU A 53 6.65 5.87 4.47
CA LEU A 53 5.93 6.78 3.57
C LEU A 53 6.75 7.16 2.34
N LEU A 54 8.08 7.34 2.49
CA LEU A 54 8.98 7.58 1.37
C LEU A 54 9.01 6.38 0.39
N GLY A 55 9.11 5.16 0.93
CA GLY A 55 9.01 3.93 0.14
C GLY A 55 7.65 3.81 -0.56
N TYR A 56 6.57 4.10 0.15
CA TYR A 56 5.21 4.07 -0.37
C TYR A 56 4.98 5.08 -1.49
N ALA A 57 5.44 6.33 -1.32
CA ALA A 57 5.35 7.36 -2.35
C ALA A 57 6.17 6.99 -3.60
N SER A 58 7.39 6.47 -3.42
CA SER A 58 8.20 6.00 -4.53
C SER A 58 7.52 4.84 -5.26
N GLY A 59 6.97 3.86 -4.53
CA GLY A 59 6.23 2.74 -5.11
C GLY A 59 5.04 3.19 -5.97
N GLN A 60 4.31 4.22 -5.55
CA GLN A 60 3.18 4.76 -6.33
C GLN A 60 3.60 5.27 -7.72
N LEU A 61 4.81 5.82 -7.84
CA LEU A 61 5.34 6.29 -9.12
C LEU A 61 5.66 5.12 -10.06
N PHE A 62 6.18 4.01 -9.52
CA PHE A 62 6.67 2.92 -10.36
C PHE A 62 5.62 1.85 -10.65
N TYR A 63 4.72 1.51 -9.71
CA TYR A 63 3.77 0.40 -9.91
C TYR A 63 2.76 0.63 -11.03
N GLY A 64 2.40 1.87 -11.35
CA GLY A 64 1.55 2.18 -12.50
C GLY A 64 2.16 1.61 -13.80
N PRO A 65 3.26 2.19 -14.28
CA PRO A 65 3.93 1.77 -15.50
C PRO A 65 4.41 0.30 -15.48
N LEU A 66 4.90 -0.17 -14.33
CA LEU A 66 5.33 -1.57 -14.19
C LEU A 66 4.16 -2.54 -14.38
N SER A 67 3.00 -2.24 -13.81
CA SER A 67 1.83 -3.08 -13.96
C SER A 67 1.20 -3.02 -15.35
N ASP A 68 1.37 -1.90 -16.07
CA ASP A 68 0.97 -1.77 -17.47
C ASP A 68 1.84 -2.65 -18.38
N ARG A 69 3.13 -2.80 -18.05
CA ARG A 69 4.07 -3.60 -18.84
C ARG A 69 4.02 -5.09 -18.50
N PHE A 70 4.09 -5.43 -17.20
CA PHE A 70 4.26 -6.82 -16.78
C PHE A 70 2.93 -7.52 -16.46
N GLY A 71 1.86 -6.76 -16.28
CA GLY A 71 0.53 -7.25 -15.91
C GLY A 71 0.17 -6.89 -14.46
N ARG A 72 -1.13 -6.81 -14.19
CA ARG A 72 -1.64 -6.44 -12.86
C ARG A 72 -1.36 -7.53 -11.83
N ARG A 73 -1.66 -8.78 -12.19
CA ARG A 73 -1.50 -9.93 -11.28
C ARG A 73 -0.07 -10.15 -10.82
N PRO A 74 0.95 -10.23 -11.70
CA PRO A 74 2.35 -10.40 -11.29
C PRO A 74 2.83 -9.27 -10.37
N MET A 75 2.45 -8.02 -10.67
CA MET A 75 2.86 -6.88 -9.86
C MET A 75 2.22 -6.89 -8.47
N LEU A 76 0.93 -7.25 -8.36
CA LEU A 76 0.27 -7.46 -7.07
C LEU A 76 0.97 -8.54 -6.25
N LEU A 77 1.27 -9.68 -6.86
CA LEU A 77 1.95 -10.79 -6.16
C LEU A 77 3.35 -10.38 -5.67
N ILE A 78 4.14 -9.72 -6.52
CA ILE A 78 5.49 -9.29 -6.17
C ILE A 78 5.45 -8.24 -5.05
N GLY A 79 4.62 -7.20 -5.17
CA GLY A 79 4.53 -6.15 -4.16
C GLY A 79 4.01 -6.65 -2.82
N LEU A 80 2.98 -7.51 -2.83
CA LEU A 80 2.47 -8.13 -1.60
C LEU A 80 3.48 -9.11 -0.98
N ALA A 81 4.27 -9.83 -1.79
CA ALA A 81 5.34 -10.69 -1.29
C ALA A 81 6.45 -9.88 -0.62
N ILE A 82 6.90 -8.77 -1.25
CA ILE A 82 7.86 -7.83 -0.66
C ILE A 82 7.31 -7.30 0.67
N TYR A 83 6.08 -6.81 0.68
CA TYR A 83 5.46 -6.27 1.89
C TYR A 83 5.37 -7.32 3.02
N THR A 84 4.93 -8.54 2.69
CA THR A 84 4.80 -9.65 3.64
C THR A 84 6.15 -10.02 4.25
N LEU A 85 7.17 -10.21 3.40
CA LEU A 85 8.52 -10.53 3.85
C LEU A 85 9.08 -9.42 4.76
N CYS A 86 8.95 -8.16 4.33
CA CYS A 86 9.39 -7.03 5.14
C CYS A 86 8.59 -6.90 6.44
N GLY A 87 7.30 -7.23 6.47
CA GLY A 87 6.51 -7.27 7.70
C GLY A 87 7.11 -8.23 8.73
N PHE A 88 7.45 -9.45 8.32
CA PHE A 88 8.14 -10.39 9.19
C PHE A 88 9.55 -9.93 9.57
N LEU A 89 10.32 -9.37 8.63
CA LEU A 89 11.66 -8.85 8.93
C LEU A 89 11.62 -7.67 9.92
N CYS A 90 10.62 -6.79 9.84
CA CYS A 90 10.42 -5.73 10.83
C CYS A 90 10.18 -6.29 12.24
N ALA A 91 9.41 -7.37 12.35
CA ALA A 91 9.17 -8.03 13.64
C ALA A 91 10.43 -8.61 14.30
N PHE A 92 11.47 -8.90 13.55
CA PHE A 92 12.72 -9.45 14.04
C PHE A 92 13.89 -8.47 13.90
N ALA A 93 13.62 -7.19 13.72
CA ALA A 93 14.66 -6.16 13.54
C ALA A 93 15.50 -6.00 14.82
N PRO A 94 16.83 -6.24 14.77
CA PRO A 94 17.69 -6.17 15.95
C PRO A 94 18.06 -4.72 16.32
N THR A 95 17.95 -3.77 15.41
CA THR A 95 18.32 -2.36 15.60
C THR A 95 17.33 -1.45 14.89
N ILE A 96 17.28 -0.18 15.35
CA ILE A 96 16.43 0.83 14.74
C ILE A 96 16.80 1.09 13.27
N ASP A 97 18.07 1.01 12.90
CA ASP A 97 18.52 1.26 11.54
C ASP A 97 18.06 0.16 10.57
N VAL A 98 18.09 -1.09 11.01
CA VAL A 98 17.53 -2.20 10.25
C VAL A 98 16.02 -2.04 10.10
N LEU A 99 15.33 -1.67 11.18
CA LEU A 99 13.89 -1.42 11.14
C LEU A 99 13.55 -0.33 10.12
N ILE A 100 14.25 0.82 10.16
CA ILE A 100 14.06 1.94 9.21
C ILE A 100 14.28 1.47 7.76
N ALA A 101 15.36 0.76 7.49
CA ALA A 101 15.68 0.27 6.15
C ALA A 101 14.62 -0.71 5.61
N VAL A 102 14.18 -1.64 6.46
CA VAL A 102 13.14 -2.61 6.07
C VAL A 102 11.79 -1.93 5.87
N ARG A 103 11.46 -0.91 6.69
CA ARG A 103 10.24 -0.12 6.53
C ARG A 103 10.18 0.64 5.19
N LEU A 104 11.32 1.15 4.68
CA LEU A 104 11.40 1.75 3.35
C LEU A 104 10.97 0.75 2.27
N VAL A 105 11.55 -0.46 2.30
CA VAL A 105 11.23 -1.52 1.32
C VAL A 105 9.78 -2.02 1.49
N GLN A 106 9.31 -2.13 2.73
CA GLN A 106 7.94 -2.50 3.04
C GLN A 106 6.95 -1.47 2.46
N GLY A 107 7.24 -0.18 2.62
CA GLY A 107 6.42 0.89 2.05
C GLY A 107 6.34 0.79 0.52
N PHE A 108 7.49 0.57 -0.14
CA PHE A 108 7.50 0.34 -1.58
C PHE A 108 6.60 -0.83 -1.97
N GLY A 109 6.72 -2.00 -1.31
CA GLY A 109 5.85 -3.15 -1.55
C GLY A 109 4.37 -2.84 -1.32
N GLY A 110 4.02 -2.08 -0.28
CA GLY A 110 2.64 -1.74 0.08
C GLY A 110 1.92 -0.86 -0.93
N ALA A 111 2.63 -0.02 -1.67
CA ALA A 111 2.05 0.86 -2.68
C ALA A 111 1.29 0.11 -3.78
N VAL A 112 1.64 -1.15 -4.02
CA VAL A 112 0.98 -2.00 -5.03
C VAL A 112 -0.51 -2.15 -4.77
N GLY A 113 -0.91 -2.28 -3.50
CA GLY A 113 -2.30 -2.47 -3.09
C GLY A 113 -3.21 -1.35 -3.57
N VAL A 114 -2.80 -0.10 -3.48
CA VAL A 114 -3.61 1.05 -3.90
C VAL A 114 -3.52 1.29 -5.41
N VAL A 115 -2.31 1.24 -5.98
CA VAL A 115 -2.10 1.59 -7.39
C VAL A 115 -2.71 0.55 -8.31
N VAL A 116 -2.36 -0.72 -8.10
CA VAL A 116 -2.72 -1.79 -9.03
C VAL A 116 -4.18 -2.22 -8.86
N THR A 117 -4.75 -2.16 -7.65
CA THR A 117 -6.17 -2.46 -7.45
C THR A 117 -7.08 -1.45 -8.15
N ARG A 118 -6.73 -0.14 -8.09
CA ARG A 118 -7.47 0.90 -8.82
C ARG A 118 -7.31 0.76 -10.33
N ALA A 119 -6.13 0.35 -10.80
CA ALA A 119 -5.91 0.07 -12.21
C ALA A 119 -6.73 -1.15 -12.68
N ALA A 120 -6.72 -2.25 -11.93
CA ALA A 120 -7.52 -3.44 -12.21
C ALA A 120 -9.04 -3.15 -12.22
N ALA A 121 -9.51 -2.27 -11.32
CA ALA A 121 -10.90 -1.84 -11.35
C ALA A 121 -11.24 -1.10 -12.65
N ARG A 122 -10.36 -0.23 -13.13
CA ARG A 122 -10.53 0.47 -14.43
C ARG A 122 -10.47 -0.47 -15.62
N ASP A 123 -9.73 -1.57 -15.54
CA ASP A 123 -9.62 -2.54 -16.61
C ASP A 123 -10.91 -3.38 -16.79
N HIS A 124 -11.67 -3.59 -15.70
CA HIS A 124 -12.89 -4.42 -15.69
C HIS A 124 -14.19 -3.62 -15.82
N PHE A 125 -14.21 -2.40 -15.30
CA PHE A 125 -15.43 -1.61 -15.16
C PHE A 125 -15.35 -0.28 -15.90
N GLY A 126 -16.51 0.23 -16.37
CA GLY A 126 -16.65 1.54 -16.99
C GLY A 126 -17.82 2.33 -16.43
N GLY A 127 -17.84 3.62 -16.71
CA GLY A 127 -18.97 4.49 -16.38
C GLY A 127 -19.42 4.40 -14.92
N ARG A 128 -20.74 4.15 -14.71
CA ARG A 128 -21.34 4.08 -13.37
C ARG A 128 -20.81 2.93 -12.51
N GLU A 129 -20.53 1.79 -13.14
CA GLU A 129 -20.01 0.61 -12.40
C GLU A 129 -18.61 0.87 -11.85
N LEU A 130 -17.75 1.55 -12.63
CA LEU A 130 -16.43 1.96 -12.15
C LEU A 130 -16.54 2.91 -10.96
N ALA A 131 -17.45 3.90 -11.02
CA ALA A 131 -17.66 4.82 -9.91
C ALA A 131 -18.09 4.08 -8.63
N GLN A 132 -19.01 3.13 -8.74
CA GLN A 132 -19.45 2.29 -7.62
C GLN A 132 -18.32 1.42 -7.07
N MET A 133 -17.48 0.86 -7.96
CA MET A 133 -16.34 0.04 -7.56
C MET A 133 -15.30 0.88 -6.82
N MET A 134 -14.94 2.06 -7.33
CA MET A 134 -14.02 2.99 -6.69
C MET A 134 -14.54 3.45 -5.32
N SER A 135 -15.83 3.79 -5.22
CA SER A 135 -16.47 4.14 -3.95
C SER A 135 -16.38 2.98 -2.94
N SER A 136 -16.61 1.75 -3.38
CA SER A 136 -16.51 0.57 -2.50
C SER A 136 -15.07 0.36 -2.01
N ILE A 137 -14.06 0.49 -2.88
CA ILE A 137 -12.65 0.40 -2.51
C ILE A 137 -12.29 1.48 -1.50
N THR A 138 -12.71 2.73 -1.75
CA THR A 138 -12.44 3.86 -0.85
C THR A 138 -13.14 3.69 0.49
N ALA A 139 -14.39 3.19 0.51
CA ALA A 139 -15.11 2.93 1.74
C ALA A 139 -14.39 1.87 2.60
N VAL A 140 -13.95 0.77 2.00
CA VAL A 140 -13.16 -0.25 2.72
C VAL A 140 -11.82 0.34 3.21
N GLN A 141 -11.13 1.12 2.38
CA GLN A 141 -9.87 1.76 2.75
C GLN A 141 -10.04 2.72 3.94
N ALA A 142 -11.17 3.43 4.04
CA ALA A 142 -11.46 4.36 5.13
C ALA A 142 -11.63 3.66 6.50
N PHE A 143 -11.91 2.36 6.53
CA PHE A 143 -11.93 1.59 7.77
C PHE A 143 -10.53 1.38 8.37
N GLY A 144 -9.47 1.42 7.56
CA GLY A 144 -8.09 1.28 8.00
C GLY A 144 -7.73 2.24 9.14
N PRO A 145 -7.76 3.56 8.89
CA PRO A 145 -7.46 4.58 9.90
C PRO A 145 -8.37 4.54 11.14
N LEU A 146 -9.59 4.01 11.02
CA LEU A 146 -10.51 3.88 12.15
C LEU A 146 -10.14 2.71 13.07
N VAL A 147 -9.80 1.57 12.48
CA VAL A 147 -9.58 0.31 13.22
C VAL A 147 -8.11 0.13 13.61
N ALA A 148 -7.19 0.56 12.76
CA ALA A 148 -5.76 0.31 12.94
C ALA A 148 -5.15 0.91 14.22
N PRO A 149 -5.44 2.17 14.62
CA PRO A 149 -4.89 2.72 15.87
C PRO A 149 -5.41 1.98 17.11
N VAL A 150 -6.69 1.57 17.09
CA VAL A 150 -7.29 0.81 18.18
C VAL A 150 -6.64 -0.56 18.31
N LEU A 151 -6.51 -1.30 17.20
CA LEU A 151 -5.81 -2.59 17.19
C LEU A 151 -4.34 -2.42 17.59
N GLY A 152 -3.66 -1.43 17.05
CA GLY A 152 -2.27 -1.12 17.39
C GLY A 152 -2.09 -0.79 18.87
N GLY A 153 -2.98 0.01 19.46
CA GLY A 153 -2.99 0.34 20.89
C GLY A 153 -3.20 -0.88 21.78
N ILE A 154 -4.20 -1.74 21.46
CA ILE A 154 -4.44 -2.99 22.20
C ILE A 154 -3.21 -3.91 22.11
N LEU A 155 -2.63 -4.08 20.92
CA LEU A 155 -1.46 -4.92 20.74
C LEU A 155 -0.25 -4.37 21.47
N ALA A 156 -0.01 -3.05 21.43
CA ALA A 156 1.12 -2.42 22.09
C ALA A 156 1.03 -2.45 23.62
N THR A 157 -0.20 -2.50 24.21
CA THR A 157 -0.39 -2.53 25.67
C THR A 157 -0.34 -3.95 26.24
N HIS A 158 -0.72 -4.97 25.47
CA HIS A 158 -0.82 -6.36 25.97
C HIS A 158 0.31 -7.26 25.46
N PHE A 159 0.98 -6.84 24.41
CA PHE A 159 2.06 -7.59 23.76
C PHE A 159 3.23 -6.66 23.39
N ASP A 160 4.35 -7.25 23.00
CA ASP A 160 5.48 -6.51 22.48
C ASP A 160 5.19 -5.89 21.10
N TRP A 161 5.84 -4.76 20.78
CA TRP A 161 5.71 -4.09 19.49
C TRP A 161 5.97 -5.00 18.26
N HIS A 162 6.74 -6.08 18.40
CA HIS A 162 7.01 -7.07 17.36
C HIS A 162 5.72 -7.69 16.79
N ILE A 163 4.71 -7.91 17.65
CA ILE A 163 3.41 -8.50 17.27
C ILE A 163 2.69 -7.64 16.23
N ILE A 164 2.84 -6.33 16.28
CA ILE A 164 2.20 -5.42 15.33
C ILE A 164 2.68 -5.71 13.91
N PHE A 165 3.98 -5.88 13.74
CA PHE A 165 4.56 -6.20 12.44
C PHE A 165 4.24 -7.64 12.00
N LEU A 166 4.14 -8.58 12.93
CA LEU A 166 3.66 -9.93 12.63
C LEU A 166 2.23 -9.92 12.12
N VAL A 167 1.33 -9.18 12.77
CA VAL A 167 -0.07 -9.04 12.35
C VAL A 167 -0.16 -8.41 10.96
N GLN A 168 0.61 -7.35 10.70
CA GLN A 168 0.70 -6.73 9.38
C GLN A 168 1.21 -7.72 8.31
N GLY A 169 2.26 -8.49 8.64
CA GLY A 169 2.81 -9.52 7.76
C GLY A 169 1.80 -10.64 7.48
N CYS A 170 1.11 -11.14 8.50
CA CYS A 170 0.06 -12.16 8.34
C CYS A 170 -1.12 -11.66 7.50
N PHE A 171 -1.57 -10.41 7.72
CA PHE A 171 -2.62 -9.82 6.91
C PHE A 171 -2.21 -9.71 5.44
N ALA A 172 -0.98 -9.26 5.17
CA ALA A 172 -0.45 -9.18 3.82
C ALA A 172 -0.26 -10.57 3.18
N ALA A 173 0.16 -11.57 3.95
CA ALA A 173 0.24 -12.96 3.48
C ALA A 173 -1.15 -13.49 3.09
N LEU A 174 -2.20 -13.17 3.85
CA LEU A 174 -3.58 -13.51 3.50
C LEU A 174 -3.99 -12.83 2.19
N MET A 175 -3.62 -11.54 1.99
CA MET A 175 -3.88 -10.83 0.74
C MET A 175 -3.09 -11.41 -0.43
N LEU A 176 -1.85 -11.82 -0.21
CA LEU A 176 -1.00 -12.50 -1.20
C LEU A 176 -1.64 -13.82 -1.65
N ILE A 177 -2.06 -14.66 -0.71
CA ILE A 177 -2.74 -15.93 -0.99
C ILE A 177 -4.06 -15.70 -1.72
N SER A 178 -4.87 -14.74 -1.27
CA SER A 178 -6.14 -14.40 -1.92
C SER A 178 -5.95 -13.92 -3.35
N THR A 179 -4.87 -13.14 -3.60
CA THR A 179 -4.50 -12.69 -4.95
C THR A 179 -4.06 -13.87 -5.82
N TRP A 180 -3.23 -14.73 -5.28
CA TRP A 180 -2.74 -15.91 -6.01
C TRP A 180 -3.88 -16.85 -6.41
N ALA A 181 -4.81 -17.10 -5.50
CA ALA A 181 -5.93 -18.02 -5.73
C ALA A 181 -7.09 -17.39 -6.51
N GLY A 182 -7.38 -16.10 -6.29
CA GLY A 182 -8.63 -15.46 -6.73
C GLY A 182 -8.48 -14.43 -7.84
N PHE A 183 -7.32 -13.75 -7.97
CA PHE A 183 -7.17 -12.66 -8.92
C PHE A 183 -6.74 -13.17 -10.29
N ALA A 184 -7.60 -12.92 -11.31
CA ALA A 184 -7.26 -13.13 -12.72
C ALA A 184 -6.51 -11.92 -13.28
N GLU A 185 -5.68 -12.11 -14.30
CA GLU A 185 -5.06 -11.00 -15.03
C GLU A 185 -6.14 -10.13 -15.68
N SER A 186 -6.10 -8.82 -15.41
CA SER A 186 -7.11 -7.88 -15.91
C SER A 186 -6.68 -7.14 -17.16
N ILE A 187 -5.37 -6.99 -17.38
CA ILE A 187 -4.86 -6.27 -18.53
C ILE A 187 -4.98 -7.10 -19.80
N LYS A 188 -5.67 -6.57 -20.81
CA LYS A 188 -5.87 -7.25 -22.10
C LYS A 188 -4.69 -7.05 -23.06
N GLN A 189 -4.08 -5.86 -23.05
CA GLN A 189 -2.93 -5.52 -23.90
C GLN A 189 -1.86 -4.85 -23.02
N ARG A 190 -0.69 -5.48 -22.96
CA ARG A 190 0.46 -4.98 -22.23
C ARG A 190 1.16 -3.88 -23.02
N ASP A 191 1.49 -2.77 -22.37
CA ASP A 191 2.28 -1.71 -22.99
C ASP A 191 3.77 -1.94 -22.78
N VAL A 192 4.44 -2.54 -23.75
CA VAL A 192 5.88 -2.85 -23.71
C VAL A 192 6.74 -1.60 -23.51
N HIS A 193 6.22 -0.44 -23.88
CA HIS A 193 6.93 0.83 -23.80
C HIS A 193 6.59 1.66 -22.55
N ALA A 194 5.73 1.17 -21.66
CA ALA A 194 5.28 1.88 -20.46
C ALA A 194 6.42 2.36 -19.55
N ILE A 195 7.53 1.61 -19.48
CA ILE A 195 8.69 1.92 -18.61
C ILE A 195 9.85 2.61 -19.32
N ARG A 196 9.69 3.06 -20.58
CA ARG A 196 10.76 3.85 -21.24
C ARG A 196 10.96 5.16 -20.48
N PRO A 197 12.21 5.52 -20.07
CA PRO A 197 12.47 6.71 -19.25
C PRO A 197 11.93 8.01 -19.87
N ALA A 198 12.10 8.16 -21.18
CA ALA A 198 11.59 9.33 -21.91
C ALA A 198 10.05 9.45 -21.82
N ARG A 199 9.32 8.33 -21.87
CA ARG A 199 7.86 8.31 -21.76
C ARG A 199 7.40 8.56 -20.33
N LEU A 200 8.09 8.01 -19.35
CA LEU A 200 7.82 8.28 -17.93
C LEU A 200 7.99 9.77 -17.64
N LEU A 201 9.12 10.34 -18.03
CA LEU A 201 9.38 11.77 -17.85
C LEU A 201 8.35 12.63 -18.59
N ALA A 202 7.99 12.29 -19.83
CA ALA A 202 6.97 13.01 -20.58
C ALA A 202 5.59 12.94 -19.89
N ASN A 203 5.18 11.77 -19.37
CA ASN A 203 3.92 11.62 -18.67
C ASN A 203 3.88 12.43 -17.36
N TYR A 204 4.98 12.41 -16.57
CA TYR A 204 5.06 13.22 -15.36
C TYR A 204 5.12 14.71 -15.70
N TRP A 205 5.87 15.11 -16.74
CA TRP A 205 5.92 16.49 -17.19
C TRP A 205 4.53 16.99 -17.61
N THR A 206 3.79 16.18 -18.38
CA THR A 206 2.42 16.51 -18.79
C THR A 206 1.48 16.71 -17.60
N PHE A 207 1.64 15.87 -16.56
CA PHE A 207 0.88 16.02 -15.32
C PHE A 207 1.21 17.33 -14.59
N PHE A 208 2.50 17.62 -14.38
CA PHE A 208 2.97 18.83 -13.71
C PHE A 208 2.78 20.11 -14.54
N ALA A 209 2.75 20.01 -15.86
CA ALA A 209 2.49 21.15 -16.75
C ALA A 209 0.98 21.51 -16.82
N ASN A 210 0.09 20.61 -16.37
CA ASN A 210 -1.35 20.86 -16.44
C ASN A 210 -1.87 21.43 -15.11
N PRO A 211 -2.27 22.74 -15.08
CA PRO A 211 -2.71 23.41 -13.85
C PRO A 211 -3.98 22.77 -13.25
N ARG A 212 -4.82 22.14 -14.06
CA ARG A 212 -6.00 21.42 -13.56
C ARG A 212 -5.61 20.20 -12.77
N CYS A 213 -4.62 19.42 -13.24
CA CYS A 213 -4.12 18.23 -12.52
C CYS A 213 -3.48 18.64 -11.19
N ILE A 214 -2.68 19.70 -11.17
CA ILE A 214 -2.10 20.26 -9.95
C ILE A 214 -3.19 20.74 -8.99
N GLY A 215 -4.19 21.47 -9.48
CA GLY A 215 -5.30 21.93 -8.66
C GLY A 215 -6.04 20.79 -7.97
N PHE A 216 -6.38 19.74 -8.69
CA PHE A 216 -7.00 18.54 -8.10
C PHE A 216 -6.09 17.81 -7.11
N ALA A 217 -4.80 17.73 -7.39
CA ALA A 217 -3.84 17.12 -6.49
C ALA A 217 -3.72 17.90 -5.17
N LEU A 218 -3.64 19.23 -5.23
CA LEU A 218 -3.59 20.11 -4.07
C LEU A 218 -4.87 20.02 -3.22
N VAL A 219 -6.04 20.09 -3.85
CA VAL A 219 -7.33 19.93 -3.14
C VAL A 219 -7.39 18.57 -2.45
N SER A 220 -7.01 17.49 -3.14
CA SER A 220 -6.98 16.15 -2.55
C SER A 220 -6.01 16.08 -1.38
N SER A 221 -4.81 16.66 -1.50
CA SER A 221 -3.83 16.70 -0.42
C SER A 221 -4.37 17.45 0.81
N CYS A 222 -5.01 18.60 0.62
CA CYS A 222 -5.62 19.35 1.73
C CYS A 222 -6.71 18.56 2.45
N VAL A 223 -7.53 17.81 1.72
CA VAL A 223 -8.59 16.96 2.31
C VAL A 223 -8.01 15.80 3.12
N PHE A 224 -6.84 15.27 2.73
CA PHE A 224 -6.19 14.18 3.47
C PHE A 224 -5.31 14.64 4.64
N THR A 225 -4.97 15.93 4.73
CA THR A 225 -4.07 16.48 5.76
C THR A 225 -4.83 17.20 6.88
N GLY A 226 -6.09 17.59 6.67
CA GLY A 226 -6.96 18.25 7.67
C GLY A 226 -7.87 17.28 8.33
#